data_35fb3412b30e45992902fc55bce827de
#
_entry.id   35fb3412b30e45992902fc55bce827de
#
_cell.length_a   1.000
_cell.length_b   1.000
_cell.length_c   1.000
_cell.angle_alpha   90.00
_cell.angle_beta   90.00
_cell.angle_gamma   90.00
#
_symmetry.space_group_name_H-M   'P 1'
#
loop_
_entity.id
_entity.type
_entity.pdbx_description
1 polymer ?
#
loop_
_entity_poly.entity_id
_entity_poly.type
_entity_poly.pdbx_seq_one_letter_code
_entity_poly.pdbx_strand_id
1 'polypeptide(L)'
;MVAIVNKKGKTVEPQPFPANDDNYKLKYQITKLSLPYWWYHNIDGDRLIVITKQVRADGSKRFQQGTYASEQYQFENIWSKVDDYKFPLFRLHELVKNELPVGIAEGEAAALSAQEKFPNMFWTTYLSGKSSYARTDWSPLKNKTITLLPDVDKRSEKKPNTKIGKQTFEELSIWLKQEYNITANVVNVPTYDEIQTYFKGEFPKKSWDFAD
;
A
#
# COMPACT_ATOMS: atom_id res chain seq x y z
N MET A 1 18.00 -13.39 4.06
CA MET A 1 17.47 -13.27 2.68
C MET A 1 16.48 -14.41 2.49
N VAL A 2 15.22 -14.12 2.31
CA VAL A 2 14.16 -15.13 2.25
C VAL A 2 13.74 -15.29 0.80
N ALA A 3 13.73 -16.50 0.38
CA ALA A 3 13.56 -16.89 -1.00
C ALA A 3 12.08 -17.15 -1.34
N ILE A 4 11.59 -16.62 -2.44
CA ILE A 4 10.27 -16.91 -3.00
C ILE A 4 10.32 -18.28 -3.68
N VAL A 5 9.39 -19.17 -3.35
CA VAL A 5 9.32 -20.51 -3.97
C VAL A 5 8.29 -20.48 -5.09
N ASN A 6 8.71 -20.81 -6.32
CA ASN A 6 7.81 -20.91 -7.46
C ASN A 6 6.91 -22.16 -7.37
N LYS A 7 5.94 -22.30 -8.29
CA LYS A 7 5.02 -23.46 -8.37
C LYS A 7 5.71 -24.84 -8.43
N LYS A 8 7.01 -24.86 -8.74
CA LYS A 8 7.84 -26.08 -8.80
C LYS A 8 8.65 -26.30 -7.53
N GLY A 9 8.40 -25.56 -6.46
CA GLY A 9 9.13 -25.68 -5.19
C GLY A 9 10.52 -25.07 -5.20
N LYS A 10 10.91 -24.36 -6.28
CA LYS A 10 12.20 -23.67 -6.32
C LYS A 10 12.09 -22.30 -5.66
N THR A 11 13.02 -22.05 -4.79
CA THR A 11 13.22 -20.76 -4.14
C THR A 11 13.59 -19.70 -5.17
N VAL A 12 12.87 -18.60 -5.22
CA VAL A 12 13.12 -17.49 -6.13
C VAL A 12 13.20 -16.20 -5.33
N GLU A 13 14.33 -15.53 -5.38
CA GLU A 13 14.48 -14.21 -4.78
C GLU A 13 13.85 -13.15 -5.69
N PRO A 14 13.10 -12.16 -5.15
CA PRO A 14 12.70 -11.01 -5.92
C PRO A 14 13.94 -10.30 -6.46
N GLN A 15 14.05 -10.22 -7.78
CA GLN A 15 15.13 -9.51 -8.45
C GLN A 15 14.61 -8.15 -8.90
N PRO A 16 15.47 -7.12 -8.96
CA PRO A 16 15.12 -5.87 -9.59
C PRO A 16 14.64 -6.07 -11.02
N PHE A 17 13.57 -5.36 -11.41
CA PHE A 17 13.17 -5.31 -12.81
C PHE A 17 14.27 -4.66 -13.64
N PRO A 18 14.63 -5.20 -14.81
CA PRO A 18 15.58 -4.57 -15.71
C PRO A 18 15.16 -3.13 -16.03
N ALA A 19 16.08 -2.18 -15.94
CA ALA A 19 15.80 -0.75 -16.05
C ALA A 19 15.11 -0.35 -17.36
N ASN A 20 15.39 -1.07 -18.45
CA ASN A 20 14.89 -0.78 -19.81
C ASN A 20 13.85 -1.78 -20.30
N ASP A 21 13.31 -2.64 -19.43
CA ASP A 21 12.37 -3.65 -19.86
C ASP A 21 10.92 -3.18 -19.73
N ASP A 22 10.36 -2.72 -20.85
CA ASP A 22 8.94 -2.40 -20.98
C ASP A 22 8.07 -3.65 -21.27
N ASN A 23 8.65 -4.84 -21.42
CA ASN A 23 7.92 -6.08 -21.73
C ASN A 23 6.91 -6.45 -20.64
N TYR A 24 7.13 -6.02 -19.37
CA TYR A 24 6.12 -6.20 -18.32
C TYR A 24 4.78 -5.55 -18.69
N LYS A 25 4.80 -4.38 -19.37
CA LYS A 25 3.58 -3.68 -19.83
C LYS A 25 2.81 -4.54 -20.82
N LEU A 26 3.49 -5.14 -21.77
CA LEU A 26 2.89 -6.00 -22.81
C LEU A 26 2.34 -7.30 -22.21
N LYS A 27 3.11 -7.97 -21.37
CA LYS A 27 2.73 -9.25 -20.76
C LYS A 27 1.51 -9.14 -19.86
N TYR A 28 1.35 -8.02 -19.17
CA TYR A 28 0.28 -7.81 -18.20
C TYR A 28 -0.81 -6.87 -18.69
N GLN A 29 -0.80 -6.52 -19.97
CA GLN A 29 -1.79 -5.65 -20.63
C GLN A 29 -1.95 -4.27 -19.94
N ILE A 30 -0.97 -3.86 -19.13
CA ILE A 30 -1.03 -2.58 -18.41
C ILE A 30 -1.22 -1.42 -19.38
N THR A 31 -0.53 -1.46 -20.53
CA THR A 31 -0.66 -0.43 -21.58
C THR A 31 -1.98 -0.50 -22.33
N LYS A 32 -2.55 -1.69 -22.55
CA LYS A 32 -3.82 -1.84 -23.30
C LYS A 32 -5.02 -1.33 -22.53
N LEU A 33 -4.97 -1.35 -21.19
CA LEU A 33 -6.11 -1.04 -20.33
C LEU A 33 -6.02 0.33 -19.67
N SER A 34 -4.96 1.10 -19.92
CA SER A 34 -4.71 2.40 -19.24
C SER A 34 -4.92 2.31 -17.71
N LEU A 35 -4.56 1.18 -17.12
CA LEU A 35 -4.78 0.93 -15.71
C LEU A 35 -3.81 1.74 -14.87
N PRO A 36 -4.24 2.33 -13.74
CA PRO A 36 -3.33 2.86 -12.76
C PRO A 36 -2.38 1.78 -12.26
N TYR A 37 -1.11 2.10 -12.15
CA TYR A 37 -0.11 1.21 -11.58
C TYR A 37 0.90 1.98 -10.74
N TRP A 38 1.51 1.29 -9.77
CA TRP A 38 2.47 1.84 -8.84
C TRP A 38 3.64 0.87 -8.66
N TRP A 39 4.85 1.44 -8.51
CA TRP A 39 6.06 0.69 -8.25
C TRP A 39 6.47 0.78 -6.79
N TYR A 40 6.84 -0.37 -6.23
CA TYR A 40 7.61 -0.45 -5.00
C TYR A 40 9.07 -0.66 -5.36
N HIS A 41 9.94 0.09 -4.72
CA HIS A 41 11.36 0.11 -4.99
C HIS A 41 12.13 -0.40 -3.78
N ASN A 42 13.35 -0.94 -4.01
CA ASN A 42 14.32 -1.13 -2.93
C ASN A 42 14.90 0.24 -2.50
N ILE A 43 15.85 0.20 -1.54
CA ILE A 43 16.50 1.42 -1.03
C ILE A 43 17.35 2.13 -2.09
N ASP A 44 17.86 1.39 -3.06
CA ASP A 44 18.70 1.90 -4.16
C ASP A 44 17.88 2.51 -5.30
N GLY A 45 16.56 2.31 -5.30
CA GLY A 45 15.63 2.82 -6.30
C GLY A 45 15.30 1.83 -7.41
N ASP A 46 15.73 0.58 -7.29
CA ASP A 46 15.36 -0.45 -8.25
C ASP A 46 13.92 -0.90 -8.05
N ARG A 47 13.21 -1.14 -9.15
CA ARG A 47 11.82 -1.61 -9.16
C ARG A 47 11.74 -3.07 -8.72
N LEU A 48 11.02 -3.36 -7.65
CA LEU A 48 10.85 -4.72 -7.10
C LEU A 48 9.46 -5.29 -7.33
N ILE A 49 8.42 -4.47 -7.16
CA ILE A 49 7.04 -4.91 -7.23
C ILE A 49 6.24 -3.88 -8.00
N VAL A 50 5.37 -4.34 -8.89
CA VAL A 50 4.36 -3.52 -9.55
C VAL A 50 2.98 -3.88 -9.03
N ILE A 51 2.20 -2.87 -8.68
CA ILE A 51 0.78 -3.02 -8.34
C ILE A 51 -0.05 -2.41 -9.45
N THR A 52 -1.07 -3.13 -9.91
CA THR A 52 -2.04 -2.61 -10.87
C THR A 52 -3.44 -2.65 -10.27
N LYS A 53 -4.25 -1.64 -10.58
CA LYS A 53 -5.64 -1.53 -10.14
C LYS A 53 -6.56 -1.66 -11.36
N GLN A 54 -7.40 -2.68 -11.35
CA GLN A 54 -8.45 -2.88 -12.35
C GLN A 54 -9.81 -2.60 -11.72
N VAL A 55 -10.64 -1.81 -12.38
CA VAL A 55 -12.05 -1.63 -12.02
C VAL A 55 -12.86 -2.57 -12.91
N ARG A 56 -13.63 -3.47 -12.31
CA ARG A 56 -14.51 -4.40 -13.02
C ARG A 56 -15.81 -3.72 -13.43
N ALA A 57 -16.58 -4.38 -14.33
CA ALA A 57 -17.86 -3.87 -14.80
C ALA A 57 -18.90 -3.63 -13.67
N ASP A 58 -18.80 -4.40 -12.58
CA ASP A 58 -19.62 -4.24 -11.38
C ASP A 58 -19.12 -3.13 -10.42
N GLY A 59 -18.10 -2.37 -10.82
CA GLY A 59 -17.48 -1.33 -10.01
C GLY A 59 -16.52 -1.85 -8.94
N SER A 60 -16.35 -3.17 -8.78
CA SER A 60 -15.39 -3.73 -7.83
C SER A 60 -13.96 -3.49 -8.29
N LYS A 61 -13.07 -3.26 -7.32
CA LYS A 61 -11.64 -3.03 -7.58
C LYS A 61 -10.88 -4.35 -7.41
N ARG A 62 -10.04 -4.70 -8.38
CA ARG A 62 -9.10 -5.82 -8.30
C ARG A 62 -7.68 -5.27 -8.36
N PHE A 63 -6.86 -5.65 -7.39
CA PHE A 63 -5.43 -5.35 -7.39
C PHE A 63 -4.66 -6.60 -7.81
N GLN A 64 -3.67 -6.43 -8.67
CA GLN A 64 -2.73 -7.47 -9.05
C GLN A 64 -1.32 -7.01 -8.69
N GLN A 65 -0.53 -7.93 -8.19
CA GLN A 65 0.85 -7.68 -7.79
C GLN A 65 1.77 -8.50 -8.66
N GLY A 66 2.83 -7.88 -9.16
CA GLY A 66 3.84 -8.52 -9.98
C GLY A 66 5.24 -8.28 -9.44
N THR A 67 6.09 -9.29 -9.57
CA THR A 67 7.52 -9.19 -9.27
C THR A 67 8.33 -9.82 -10.38
N TYR A 68 9.61 -9.47 -10.46
CA TYR A 68 10.57 -10.13 -11.34
C TYR A 68 11.32 -11.20 -10.57
N ALA A 69 11.43 -12.39 -11.15
CA ALA A 69 12.12 -13.48 -10.50
C ALA A 69 12.92 -14.26 -11.55
N SER A 70 14.24 -14.25 -11.43
CA SER A 70 15.19 -15.00 -12.24
C SER A 70 14.85 -15.03 -13.74
N GLU A 71 14.86 -13.87 -14.39
CA GLU A 71 14.60 -13.65 -15.82
C GLU A 71 13.15 -13.92 -16.28
N GLN A 72 12.23 -14.13 -15.34
CA GLN A 72 10.82 -14.30 -15.66
C GLN A 72 9.94 -13.39 -14.82
N TYR A 73 9.02 -12.67 -15.49
CA TYR A 73 7.96 -11.96 -14.81
C TYR A 73 6.96 -12.94 -14.24
N GLN A 74 6.71 -12.85 -12.92
CA GLN A 74 5.69 -13.66 -12.27
C GLN A 74 4.66 -12.75 -11.60
N PHE A 75 3.41 -12.81 -12.10
CA PHE A 75 2.24 -12.36 -11.36
C PHE A 75 1.74 -13.54 -10.54
N GLU A 76 2.37 -13.80 -9.45
CA GLU A 76 1.88 -14.75 -8.48
C GLU A 76 1.42 -14.00 -7.23
N ASN A 77 0.45 -14.59 -6.55
CA ASN A 77 0.09 -14.12 -5.24
C ASN A 77 1.30 -14.32 -4.32
N ILE A 78 2.14 -13.30 -4.24
CA ILE A 78 3.40 -13.29 -3.48
C ILE A 78 3.13 -13.64 -2.00
N TRP A 79 1.91 -13.38 -1.54
CA TRP A 79 1.49 -13.51 -0.16
C TRP A 79 1.44 -14.94 0.39
N SER A 80 1.22 -15.93 -0.45
CA SER A 80 1.00 -17.31 0.01
C SER A 80 2.29 -18.12 0.19
N LYS A 81 3.46 -17.55 -0.13
CA LYS A 81 4.68 -18.33 -0.32
C LYS A 81 5.93 -17.81 0.40
N VAL A 82 5.81 -16.72 1.17
CA VAL A 82 6.98 -16.07 1.79
C VAL A 82 6.65 -15.69 3.22
N ASP A 83 6.90 -16.59 4.16
CA ASP A 83 6.55 -16.36 5.55
C ASP A 83 7.39 -15.26 6.22
N ASP A 84 8.64 -15.07 5.81
CA ASP A 84 9.59 -14.16 6.48
C ASP A 84 10.02 -12.93 5.65
N TYR A 85 9.56 -12.77 4.40
CA TYR A 85 9.94 -11.62 3.59
C TYR A 85 9.21 -10.36 4.04
N LYS A 86 9.96 -9.30 4.32
CA LYS A 86 9.43 -7.97 4.63
C LYS A 86 9.42 -7.12 3.37
N PHE A 87 8.23 -6.67 2.98
CA PHE A 87 8.03 -5.82 1.81
C PHE A 87 8.48 -4.39 2.08
N PRO A 88 9.04 -3.70 1.08
CA PRO A 88 9.39 -2.29 1.22
C PRO A 88 8.13 -1.42 1.37
N LEU A 89 8.31 -0.25 1.96
CA LEU A 89 7.32 0.82 1.89
C LEU A 89 7.26 1.40 0.47
N PHE A 90 6.10 1.91 0.08
CA PHE A 90 5.94 2.64 -1.17
C PHE A 90 6.87 3.86 -1.21
N ARG A 91 7.56 4.09 -2.32
CA ARG A 91 8.55 5.17 -2.49
C ARG A 91 9.72 5.10 -1.47
N LEU A 92 10.14 3.90 -1.07
CA LEU A 92 11.19 3.71 -0.06
C LEU A 92 12.48 4.49 -0.39
N HIS A 93 12.93 4.45 -1.64
CA HIS A 93 14.14 5.11 -2.12
C HIS A 93 14.11 6.65 -2.02
N GLU A 94 12.93 7.24 -2.00
CA GLU A 94 12.72 8.66 -1.75
C GLU A 94 12.61 8.93 -0.24
N LEU A 95 11.89 8.06 0.48
CA LEU A 95 11.67 8.16 1.92
C LEU A 95 12.98 8.22 2.71
N VAL A 96 13.96 7.39 2.37
CA VAL A 96 15.24 7.33 3.09
C VAL A 96 16.12 8.56 2.88
N LYS A 97 15.86 9.32 1.82
CA LYS A 97 16.55 10.58 1.49
C LYS A 97 15.81 11.81 2.01
N ASN A 98 14.66 11.62 2.65
CA ASN A 98 13.75 12.70 3.03
C ASN A 98 13.76 12.91 4.56
N GLU A 99 13.89 14.15 4.99
CA GLU A 99 13.92 14.54 6.41
C GLU A 99 12.55 15.00 6.95
N LEU A 100 11.53 15.12 6.09
CA LEU A 100 10.20 15.54 6.50
C LEU A 100 9.53 14.49 7.43
N PRO A 101 8.58 14.91 8.27
CA PRO A 101 7.67 13.99 8.94
C PRO A 101 6.98 13.08 7.94
N VAL A 102 6.66 11.84 8.34
CA VAL A 102 6.12 10.84 7.43
C VAL A 102 4.64 10.61 7.68
N GLY A 103 3.84 10.72 6.63
CA GLY A 103 2.45 10.30 6.60
C GLY A 103 2.29 8.90 6.00
N ILE A 104 1.45 8.08 6.61
CA ILE A 104 1.06 6.75 6.10
C ILE A 104 -0.42 6.80 5.73
N ALA A 105 -0.76 6.57 4.46
CA ALA A 105 -2.13 6.44 3.98
C ALA A 105 -2.48 4.96 3.71
N GLU A 106 -3.76 4.62 3.50
CA GLU A 106 -4.20 3.23 3.32
C GLU A 106 -3.83 2.61 1.96
N GLY A 107 -3.44 3.42 0.98
CA GLY A 107 -3.10 2.93 -0.36
C GLY A 107 -2.27 3.92 -1.17
N GLU A 108 -1.77 3.45 -2.33
CA GLU A 108 -0.83 4.20 -3.16
C GLU A 108 -1.45 5.50 -3.72
N ALA A 109 -2.70 5.43 -4.19
CA ALA A 109 -3.42 6.60 -4.70
C ALA A 109 -3.66 7.63 -3.59
N ALA A 110 -4.08 7.19 -2.39
CA ALA A 110 -4.28 8.06 -1.24
C ALA A 110 -2.97 8.71 -0.78
N ALA A 111 -1.85 7.97 -0.78
CA ALA A 111 -0.54 8.52 -0.44
C ALA A 111 -0.09 9.60 -1.42
N LEU A 112 -0.29 9.40 -2.73
CA LEU A 112 0.06 10.40 -3.75
C LEU A 112 -0.82 11.65 -3.65
N SER A 113 -2.13 11.48 -3.47
CA SER A 113 -3.04 12.60 -3.28
C SER A 113 -2.75 13.37 -1.99
N ALA A 114 -2.41 12.68 -0.90
CA ALA A 114 -1.99 13.30 0.34
C ALA A 114 -0.67 14.08 0.17
N GLN A 115 0.28 13.57 -0.63
CA GLN A 115 1.53 14.27 -0.95
C GLN A 115 1.27 15.62 -1.64
N GLU A 116 0.29 15.68 -2.54
CA GLU A 116 -0.10 16.93 -3.22
C GLU A 116 -0.76 17.91 -2.27
N LYS A 117 -1.65 17.42 -1.41
CA LYS A 117 -2.42 18.26 -0.47
C LYS A 117 -1.61 18.71 0.74
N PHE A 118 -0.64 17.91 1.17
CA PHE A 118 0.18 18.16 2.38
C PHE A 118 1.69 18.03 2.07
N PRO A 119 2.26 18.95 1.28
CA PRO A 119 3.64 18.82 0.78
C PRO A 119 4.71 18.93 1.88
N ASN A 120 4.37 19.42 3.08
CA ASN A 120 5.27 19.52 4.22
C ASN A 120 5.49 18.18 4.96
N MET A 121 4.90 17.10 4.45
CA MET A 121 5.10 15.72 4.92
C MET A 121 5.48 14.85 3.74
N PHE A 122 6.23 13.79 4.00
CA PHE A 122 6.48 12.73 3.02
C PHE A 122 5.41 11.65 3.17
N TRP A 123 4.65 11.36 2.11
CA TRP A 123 3.57 10.40 2.16
C TRP A 123 3.94 9.07 1.50
N THR A 124 3.65 8.00 2.20
CA THR A 124 3.86 6.62 1.77
C THR A 124 2.71 5.72 2.20
N THR A 125 2.79 4.46 1.81
CA THR A 125 1.89 3.39 2.24
C THR A 125 2.63 2.06 2.25
N TYR A 126 1.96 1.00 2.69
CA TYR A 126 2.46 -0.37 2.70
C TYR A 126 1.64 -1.26 1.75
N LEU A 127 2.26 -2.33 1.30
CA LEU A 127 1.71 -3.22 0.28
C LEU A 127 0.44 -3.94 0.77
N SER A 128 -0.62 -3.98 -0.07
CA SER A 128 -1.86 -4.74 0.13
C SER A 128 -2.79 -4.35 1.28
N GLY A 129 -2.63 -3.16 1.84
CA GLY A 129 -3.65 -2.57 2.75
C GLY A 129 -3.86 -3.30 4.09
N LYS A 130 -5.04 -3.15 4.64
CA LYS A 130 -5.42 -3.27 6.07
C LYS A 130 -4.77 -4.39 6.93
N SER A 131 -4.51 -5.58 6.42
CA SER A 131 -4.02 -6.70 7.25
C SER A 131 -2.56 -7.10 6.99
N SER A 132 -1.89 -6.43 6.07
CA SER A 132 -0.56 -6.83 5.61
C SER A 132 0.59 -6.04 6.25
N TYR A 133 0.29 -5.12 7.15
CA TYR A 133 1.31 -4.29 7.80
C TYR A 133 2.40 -5.12 8.53
N ALA A 134 2.05 -6.28 9.05
CA ALA A 134 3.02 -7.16 9.70
C ALA A 134 4.09 -7.72 8.74
N ARG A 135 3.84 -7.68 7.43
CA ARG A 135 4.77 -8.12 6.37
C ARG A 135 5.59 -6.98 5.75
N THR A 136 5.50 -5.79 6.29
CA THR A 136 6.25 -4.63 5.81
C THR A 136 7.51 -4.41 6.64
N ASP A 137 8.60 -3.99 6.02
CA ASP A 137 9.77 -3.50 6.73
C ASP A 137 9.53 -2.03 7.14
N TRP A 138 9.34 -1.83 8.43
CA TRP A 138 9.14 -0.51 9.01
C TRP A 138 10.43 0.12 9.55
N SER A 139 11.54 -0.60 9.48
CA SER A 139 12.82 -0.11 10.01
C SER A 139 13.26 1.24 9.44
N PRO A 140 12.93 1.62 8.17
CA PRO A 140 13.26 2.94 7.63
C PRO A 140 12.55 4.11 8.32
N LEU A 141 11.52 3.83 9.13
CA LEU A 141 10.77 4.84 9.87
C LEU A 141 11.30 5.09 11.29
N LYS A 142 12.32 4.37 11.73
CA LYS A 142 12.94 4.63 13.03
C LYS A 142 13.41 6.08 13.11
N ASN A 143 13.11 6.71 14.24
CA ASN A 143 13.46 8.12 14.53
C ASN A 143 12.73 9.18 13.66
N LYS A 144 11.72 8.79 12.90
CA LYS A 144 10.86 9.73 12.19
C LYS A 144 9.57 10.02 12.97
N THR A 145 9.03 11.22 12.81
CA THR A 145 7.67 11.53 13.29
C THR A 145 6.67 10.92 12.32
N ILE A 146 5.78 10.05 12.82
CA ILE A 146 4.84 9.29 11.99
C ILE A 146 3.41 9.73 12.26
N THR A 147 2.67 9.97 11.19
CA THR A 147 1.23 10.26 11.20
C THR A 147 0.50 9.22 10.37
N LEU A 148 -0.49 8.55 10.93
CA LEU A 148 -1.33 7.56 10.25
C LEU A 148 -2.65 8.23 9.86
N LEU A 149 -2.96 8.21 8.57
CA LEU A 149 -4.15 8.83 7.97
C LEU A 149 -5.11 7.75 7.47
N PRO A 150 -6.11 7.35 8.27
CA PRO A 150 -7.07 6.34 7.88
C PRO A 150 -8.08 6.87 6.86
N ASP A 151 -8.58 5.96 5.99
CA ASP A 151 -9.73 6.22 5.15
C ASP A 151 -11.01 6.35 6.00
N VAL A 152 -11.99 7.07 5.48
CA VAL A 152 -13.32 7.16 6.07
C VAL A 152 -14.21 6.08 5.44
N ASP A 153 -14.30 4.94 6.10
CA ASP A 153 -15.06 3.79 5.63
C ASP A 153 -16.47 3.73 6.24
N LYS A 154 -17.47 3.44 5.40
CA LYS A 154 -18.76 2.99 5.89
C LYS A 154 -18.66 1.55 6.37
N ARG A 155 -19.11 1.28 7.60
CA ARG A 155 -19.22 -0.10 8.10
C ARG A 155 -20.21 -0.90 7.22
N SER A 156 -19.76 -2.02 6.72
CA SER A 156 -20.60 -2.87 5.87
C SER A 156 -21.61 -3.66 6.72
N GLU A 157 -22.90 -3.52 6.43
CA GLU A 157 -23.95 -4.32 7.07
C GLU A 157 -23.79 -5.82 6.78
N LYS A 158 -23.26 -6.16 5.58
CA LYS A 158 -23.00 -7.55 5.18
C LYS A 158 -21.78 -8.15 5.85
N LYS A 159 -20.88 -7.32 6.38
CA LYS A 159 -19.64 -7.72 7.06
C LYS A 159 -19.42 -6.84 8.30
N PRO A 160 -20.26 -6.97 9.33
CA PRO A 160 -20.20 -6.09 10.51
C PRO A 160 -18.88 -6.17 11.27
N ASN A 161 -18.15 -7.29 11.14
CA ASN A 161 -16.85 -7.50 11.79
C ASN A 161 -15.65 -7.01 10.95
N THR A 162 -15.89 -6.40 9.77
CA THR A 162 -14.79 -5.83 8.99
C THR A 162 -14.30 -4.57 9.69
N LYS A 163 -13.00 -4.55 9.98
CA LYS A 163 -12.35 -3.38 10.57
C LYS A 163 -12.43 -2.21 9.62
N ILE A 164 -12.80 -1.06 10.15
CA ILE A 164 -12.75 0.22 9.44
C ILE A 164 -11.31 0.76 9.44
N GLY A 165 -10.98 1.66 8.54
CA GLY A 165 -9.64 2.22 8.40
C GLY A 165 -9.05 2.74 9.69
N LYS A 166 -9.81 3.54 10.45
CA LYS A 166 -9.38 4.06 11.76
C LYS A 166 -8.96 2.95 12.73
N GLN A 167 -9.79 1.91 12.91
CA GLN A 167 -9.48 0.79 13.80
C GLN A 167 -8.22 0.04 13.35
N THR A 168 -8.02 -0.13 12.05
CA THR A 168 -6.82 -0.78 11.49
C THR A 168 -5.57 0.03 11.82
N PHE A 169 -5.64 1.36 11.72
CA PHE A 169 -4.49 2.21 12.01
C PHE A 169 -4.22 2.38 13.51
N GLU A 170 -5.23 2.31 14.36
CA GLU A 170 -5.04 2.21 15.81
C GLU A 170 -4.27 0.94 16.18
N GLU A 171 -4.64 -0.21 15.60
CA GLU A 171 -3.91 -1.47 15.78
C GLU A 171 -2.49 -1.40 15.20
N LEU A 172 -2.32 -0.80 14.02
CA LEU A 172 -0.99 -0.58 13.43
C LEU A 172 -0.11 0.29 14.35
N SER A 173 -0.65 1.35 14.92
CA SER A 173 0.09 2.22 15.85
C SER A 173 0.61 1.44 17.07
N ILE A 174 -0.25 0.61 17.68
CA ILE A 174 0.12 -0.26 18.81
C ILE A 174 1.21 -1.24 18.39
N TRP A 175 1.01 -1.91 17.25
CA TRP A 175 1.94 -2.91 16.72
C TRP A 175 3.31 -2.30 16.37
N LEU A 176 3.36 -1.11 15.73
CA LEU A 176 4.59 -0.39 15.44
C LEU A 176 5.37 -0.06 16.71
N LYS A 177 4.65 0.31 17.78
CA LYS A 177 5.29 0.57 19.08
C LYS A 177 5.90 -0.69 19.68
N GLN A 178 5.19 -1.82 19.61
CA GLN A 178 5.63 -3.09 20.18
C GLN A 178 6.80 -3.70 19.42
N GLU A 179 6.70 -3.80 18.10
CA GLU A 179 7.66 -4.55 17.27
C GLU A 179 8.87 -3.70 16.84
N TYR A 180 8.70 -2.40 16.65
CA TYR A 180 9.74 -1.53 16.11
C TYR A 180 10.17 -0.40 17.05
N ASN A 181 9.47 -0.24 18.20
CA ASN A 181 9.59 0.91 19.08
C ASN A 181 9.35 2.26 18.36
N ILE A 182 8.47 2.26 17.36
CA ILE A 182 8.05 3.43 16.60
C ILE A 182 6.76 3.97 17.20
N THR A 183 6.73 5.27 17.54
CA THR A 183 5.51 5.96 17.96
C THR A 183 4.86 6.62 16.75
N ALA A 184 3.59 6.30 16.50
CA ALA A 184 2.81 6.85 15.40
C ALA A 184 1.51 7.46 15.92
N ASN A 185 1.17 8.65 15.42
CA ASN A 185 -0.07 9.37 15.76
C ASN A 185 -1.15 9.01 14.74
N VAL A 186 -2.31 8.53 15.19
CA VAL A 186 -3.46 8.29 14.33
C VAL A 186 -4.28 9.57 14.23
N VAL A 187 -4.54 10.01 13.00
CA VAL A 187 -5.40 11.19 12.76
C VAL A 187 -6.84 10.83 13.14
N ASN A 188 -7.47 11.69 13.90
CA ASN A 188 -8.88 11.55 14.21
C ASN A 188 -9.72 12.06 13.03
N VAL A 189 -10.00 11.16 12.07
CA VAL A 189 -10.89 11.47 10.95
C VAL A 189 -12.34 11.38 11.40
N PRO A 190 -13.26 12.18 10.82
CA PRO A 190 -14.68 12.05 11.10
C PRO A 190 -15.20 10.68 10.66
N THR A 191 -16.22 10.20 11.33
CA THR A 191 -16.93 8.97 10.94
C THR A 191 -17.72 9.18 9.64
N TYR A 192 -18.05 8.10 8.95
CA TYR A 192 -18.88 8.15 7.76
C TYR A 192 -20.24 8.85 8.03
N ASP A 193 -20.86 8.57 9.17
CA ASP A 193 -22.15 9.14 9.56
C ASP A 193 -22.06 10.65 9.86
N GLU A 194 -20.97 11.11 10.47
CA GLU A 194 -20.71 12.55 10.67
C GLU A 194 -20.53 13.26 9.34
N ILE A 195 -19.79 12.66 8.38
CA ILE A 195 -19.65 13.20 7.03
C ILE A 195 -21.00 13.25 6.31
N GLN A 196 -21.79 12.17 6.35
CA GLN A 196 -23.12 12.11 5.77
C GLN A 196 -24.04 13.22 6.32
N THR A 197 -23.97 13.45 7.63
CA THR A 197 -24.76 14.50 8.30
C THR A 197 -24.32 15.89 7.83
N TYR A 198 -23.01 16.13 7.73
CA TYR A 198 -22.45 17.41 7.29
C TYR A 198 -22.89 17.75 5.85
N PHE A 199 -22.85 16.78 4.94
CA PHE A 199 -23.25 16.94 3.54
C PHE A 199 -24.74 16.69 3.29
N LYS A 200 -25.58 16.63 4.33
CA LYS A 200 -27.06 16.46 4.24
C LYS A 200 -27.50 15.24 3.41
N GLY A 201 -26.72 14.16 3.46
CA GLY A 201 -27.02 12.93 2.71
C GLY A 201 -26.60 12.91 1.24
N GLU A 202 -26.07 14.01 0.71
CA GLU A 202 -25.63 14.11 -0.69
C GLU A 202 -24.25 13.50 -0.95
N PHE A 203 -23.65 12.88 0.05
CA PHE A 203 -22.34 12.26 -0.08
C PHE A 203 -22.44 10.97 -0.90
N PRO A 204 -21.88 10.90 -2.13
CA PRO A 204 -22.31 9.90 -3.12
C PRO A 204 -21.62 8.54 -2.97
N LYS A 205 -20.68 8.34 -2.06
CA LYS A 205 -19.79 7.18 -2.09
C LYS A 205 -19.85 6.31 -0.84
N LYS A 206 -19.57 5.01 -1.03
CA LYS A 206 -19.48 4.00 0.06
C LYS A 206 -18.29 4.21 0.99
N SER A 207 -17.27 4.88 0.53
CA SER A 207 -16.08 5.28 1.29
C SER A 207 -15.53 6.56 0.70
N TRP A 208 -14.81 7.32 1.50
CA TRP A 208 -14.10 8.51 1.06
C TRP A 208 -12.63 8.36 1.44
N ASP A 209 -11.75 8.63 0.51
CA ASP A 209 -10.31 8.69 0.71
C ASP A 209 -9.73 10.00 0.17
N PHE A 210 -8.46 10.25 0.43
CA PHE A 210 -7.78 11.47 -0.01
C PHE A 210 -7.55 11.53 -1.53
N ALA A 211 -7.85 10.46 -2.28
CA ALA A 211 -7.81 10.43 -3.73
C ALA A 211 -9.15 10.83 -4.38
N ASP A 212 -10.23 10.94 -3.58
CA ASP A 212 -11.53 11.45 -4.01
C ASP A 212 -11.61 12.96 -3.88
#